data_c948031af840fe4a66328e99c53436d2
#
_entry.id   c948031af840fe4a66328e99c53436d2
#
_cell.length_a   1.000
_cell.length_b   1.000
_cell.length_c   1.000
_cell.angle_alpha   90.00
_cell.angle_beta   90.00
_cell.angle_gamma   90.00
#
_symmetry.space_group_name_H-M   'P 1'
#
loop_
_entity.id
_entity.type
_entity.pdbx_description
1 polymer ?
#
loop_
_entity_poly.entity_id
_entity_poly.type
_entity_poly.pdbx_seq_one_letter_code
_entity_poly.pdbx_strand_id
1 'polypeptide(L)'
;MRIAQVSYHTNPLDPPGHRHSGGMNVYIQELSHQLAGLGHQVDIITRRSDEGPTITEISKNLRLVQIEVGPKEPIEKELAISYIPAFADQLIRFAKQEFQSPGDSYDVVHSHYWQGAQAGMLLAQDLKAPHVVMFHTLGEAKNRARASESEPERRIKMERIQANKADAIVVASSHERGLLQ
;
A
#
# COMPACT_ATOMS: atom_id res chain seq x y z
N MET A 1 14.79 5.21 -10.53
CA MET A 1 14.47 4.76 -9.15
C MET A 1 13.67 3.48 -9.21
N ARG A 2 13.76 2.66 -8.16
CA ARG A 2 12.86 1.53 -7.89
C ARG A 2 11.85 1.93 -6.83
N ILE A 3 10.58 1.79 -7.11
CA ILE A 3 9.48 2.28 -6.27
C ILE A 3 8.57 1.12 -5.90
N ALA A 4 8.37 0.91 -4.59
CA ALA A 4 7.37 -0.02 -4.07
C ALA A 4 6.06 0.71 -3.82
N GLN A 5 4.99 0.37 -4.55
CA GLN A 5 3.63 0.86 -4.32
C GLN A 5 2.85 -0.18 -3.49
N VAL A 6 2.76 0.00 -2.17
CA VAL A 6 2.18 -1.01 -1.28
C VAL A 6 0.68 -0.79 -1.08
N SER A 7 -0.14 -1.68 -1.67
CA SER A 7 -1.60 -1.73 -1.53
C SER A 7 -2.03 -3.07 -0.94
N TYR A 8 -2.17 -3.15 0.38
CA TYR A 8 -2.33 -4.42 1.07
C TYR A 8 -3.69 -5.11 0.87
N HIS A 9 -4.80 -4.38 1.10
CA HIS A 9 -6.13 -4.99 1.28
C HIS A 9 -6.94 -5.15 -0.01
N THR A 10 -6.44 -4.65 -1.12
CA THR A 10 -7.08 -4.75 -2.44
C THR A 10 -6.00 -4.85 -3.51
N ASN A 11 -6.25 -5.71 -4.50
CA ASN A 11 -5.42 -5.75 -5.68
C ASN A 11 -5.79 -4.55 -6.57
N PRO A 12 -4.85 -3.62 -6.83
CA PRO A 12 -5.16 -2.46 -7.66
C PRO A 12 -5.61 -2.80 -9.07
N LEU A 13 -5.25 -3.98 -9.60
CA LEU A 13 -5.65 -4.41 -10.95
C LEU A 13 -7.05 -5.01 -11.02
N ASP A 14 -7.74 -5.19 -9.89
CA ASP A 14 -9.11 -5.70 -9.89
C ASP A 14 -10.03 -4.71 -10.64
N PRO A 15 -10.95 -5.22 -11.49
CA PRO A 15 -11.89 -4.39 -12.21
C PRO A 15 -12.70 -3.46 -11.29
N PRO A 16 -13.03 -2.24 -11.71
CA PRO A 16 -13.92 -1.37 -10.96
C PRO A 16 -15.26 -2.07 -10.66
N GLY A 17 -15.73 -1.91 -9.40
CA GLY A 17 -16.98 -2.55 -8.93
C GLY A 17 -16.78 -3.91 -8.26
N HIS A 18 -15.60 -4.51 -8.28
CA HIS A 18 -15.27 -5.63 -7.42
C HIS A 18 -15.19 -5.19 -5.95
N ARG A 19 -15.43 -6.13 -5.03
CA ARG A 19 -15.75 -5.99 -3.59
C ARG A 19 -14.99 -4.94 -2.78
N HIS A 20 -13.85 -4.46 -3.20
CA HIS A 20 -13.08 -3.39 -2.54
C HIS A 20 -12.38 -2.48 -3.55
N SER A 21 -12.71 -2.62 -4.84
CA SER A 21 -12.12 -1.82 -5.90
C SER A 21 -12.81 -0.46 -6.01
N GLY A 22 -12.05 0.63 -5.93
CA GLY A 22 -12.57 1.99 -5.97
C GLY A 22 -11.52 2.99 -6.47
N GLY A 23 -11.74 4.26 -6.15
CA GLY A 23 -10.87 5.35 -6.59
C GLY A 23 -9.39 5.17 -6.22
N MET A 24 -9.10 4.50 -5.08
CA MET A 24 -7.73 4.19 -4.70
C MET A 24 -7.04 3.26 -5.72
N ASN A 25 -7.73 2.24 -6.22
CA ASN A 25 -7.16 1.31 -7.20
C ASN A 25 -6.83 2.03 -8.51
N VAL A 26 -7.75 2.87 -8.99
CA VAL A 26 -7.53 3.70 -10.18
C VAL A 26 -6.33 4.63 -9.97
N TYR A 27 -6.26 5.30 -8.82
CA TYR A 27 -5.14 6.19 -8.50
C TYR A 27 -3.80 5.44 -8.53
N ILE A 28 -3.72 4.26 -7.90
CA ILE A 28 -2.48 3.47 -7.84
C ILE A 28 -2.07 3.02 -9.25
N GLN A 29 -3.01 2.53 -10.05
CA GLN A 29 -2.73 2.14 -11.44
C GLN A 29 -2.18 3.30 -12.25
N GLU A 30 -2.89 4.42 -12.29
CA GLU A 30 -2.52 5.60 -13.09
C GLU A 30 -1.16 6.15 -12.65
N LEU A 31 -0.96 6.32 -11.34
CA LEU A 31 0.32 6.79 -10.80
C LEU A 31 1.46 5.84 -11.20
N SER A 32 1.26 4.53 -11.05
CA SER A 32 2.30 3.53 -11.36
C SER A 32 2.63 3.51 -12.85
N HIS A 33 1.64 3.62 -13.72
CA HIS A 33 1.86 3.73 -15.17
C HIS A 33 2.64 5.00 -15.54
N GLN A 34 2.31 6.15 -14.94
CA GLN A 34 3.02 7.40 -15.18
C GLN A 34 4.48 7.33 -14.70
N LEU A 35 4.71 6.80 -13.51
CA LEU A 35 6.06 6.62 -12.97
C LEU A 35 6.90 5.67 -13.84
N ALA A 36 6.33 4.55 -14.28
CA ALA A 36 6.99 3.62 -15.19
C ALA A 36 7.28 4.26 -16.56
N GLY A 37 6.36 5.07 -17.07
CA GLY A 37 6.54 5.87 -18.30
C GLY A 37 7.68 6.89 -18.20
N LEU A 38 7.95 7.41 -17.00
CA LEU A 38 9.10 8.28 -16.72
C LEU A 38 10.43 7.49 -16.55
N GLY A 39 10.40 6.16 -16.71
CA GLY A 39 11.59 5.30 -16.65
C GLY A 39 11.93 4.78 -15.25
N HIS A 40 11.03 4.93 -14.27
CA HIS A 40 11.19 4.32 -12.95
C HIS A 40 10.75 2.84 -13.00
N GLN A 41 11.41 1.97 -12.25
CA GLN A 41 10.95 0.60 -12.01
C GLN A 41 9.92 0.63 -10.88
N VAL A 42 8.72 0.14 -11.14
CA VAL A 42 7.60 0.22 -10.21
C VAL A 42 7.03 -1.18 -9.95
N ASP A 43 6.99 -1.56 -8.70
CA ASP A 43 6.29 -2.77 -8.25
C ASP A 43 5.02 -2.34 -7.50
N ILE A 44 3.85 -2.72 -8.02
CA ILE A 44 2.59 -2.68 -7.28
C ILE A 44 2.55 -3.93 -6.43
N ILE A 45 2.53 -3.77 -5.11
CA ILE A 45 2.64 -4.88 -4.16
C ILE A 45 1.33 -5.04 -3.40
N THR A 46 0.76 -6.23 -3.44
CA THR A 46 -0.49 -6.55 -2.75
C THR A 46 -0.46 -7.94 -2.10
N ARG A 47 -1.43 -8.23 -1.25
CA ARG A 47 -1.63 -9.58 -0.75
C ARG A 47 -2.23 -10.45 -1.86
N ARG A 48 -1.70 -11.67 -2.02
CA ARG A 48 -2.27 -12.64 -2.97
C ARG A 48 -3.69 -13.02 -2.56
N SER A 49 -4.62 -12.86 -3.47
CA SER A 49 -6.05 -13.15 -3.27
C SER A 49 -6.65 -14.04 -4.37
N ASP A 50 -5.80 -14.70 -5.15
CA ASP A 50 -6.19 -15.60 -6.23
C ASP A 50 -5.10 -16.65 -6.49
N GLU A 51 -5.36 -17.58 -7.41
CA GLU A 51 -4.40 -18.59 -7.86
C GLU A 51 -3.54 -18.13 -9.04
N GLY A 52 -3.60 -16.86 -9.40
CA GLY A 52 -2.77 -16.26 -10.45
C GLY A 52 -1.28 -16.28 -10.11
N PRO A 53 -0.42 -15.82 -11.03
CA PRO A 53 1.02 -15.75 -10.79
C PRO A 53 1.37 -14.78 -9.66
N THR A 54 2.44 -15.06 -8.92
CA THR A 54 2.94 -14.17 -7.86
C THR A 54 3.55 -12.89 -8.40
N ILE A 55 4.06 -12.92 -9.62
CA ILE A 55 4.58 -11.73 -10.34
C ILE A 55 3.95 -11.69 -11.72
N THR A 56 3.41 -10.54 -12.08
CA THR A 56 2.82 -10.27 -13.40
C THR A 56 3.45 -9.00 -13.98
N GLU A 57 4.09 -9.11 -15.14
CA GLU A 57 4.55 -7.96 -15.91
C GLU A 57 3.33 -7.25 -16.52
N ILE A 58 3.11 -5.98 -16.16
CA ILE A 58 2.00 -5.16 -16.68
C ILE A 58 2.46 -4.39 -17.91
N SER A 59 3.64 -3.80 -17.83
CA SER A 59 4.28 -3.09 -18.93
C SER A 59 5.78 -3.00 -18.66
N LYS A 60 6.53 -2.39 -19.58
CA LYS A 60 7.94 -2.10 -19.34
C LYS A 60 8.10 -1.30 -18.04
N ASN A 61 8.91 -1.79 -17.12
CA ASN A 61 9.19 -1.21 -15.81
C ASN A 61 8.01 -1.19 -14.81
N LEU A 62 6.92 -1.91 -15.06
CA LEU A 62 5.79 -1.99 -14.14
C LEU A 62 5.37 -3.44 -13.94
N ARG A 63 5.37 -3.91 -12.69
CA ARG A 63 4.97 -5.26 -12.29
C ARG A 63 3.91 -5.21 -11.19
N LEU A 64 3.04 -6.23 -11.16
CA LEU A 64 2.28 -6.60 -9.97
C LEU A 64 3.04 -7.69 -9.22
N VAL A 65 3.23 -7.51 -7.93
CA VAL A 65 3.83 -8.48 -7.01
C VAL A 65 2.80 -8.89 -5.98
N GLN A 66 2.42 -10.14 -5.96
CA GLN A 66 1.45 -10.69 -5.03
C GLN A 66 2.17 -11.50 -3.94
N ILE A 67 2.13 -10.99 -2.71
CA ILE A 67 2.75 -11.63 -1.54
C ILE A 67 1.78 -12.65 -0.95
N GLU A 68 2.23 -13.89 -0.84
CA GLU A 68 1.42 -15.00 -0.34
C GLU A 68 1.38 -15.00 1.20
N VAL A 69 0.21 -14.69 1.73
CA VAL A 69 -0.09 -14.76 3.18
C VAL A 69 -1.59 -14.95 3.41
N GLY A 70 -1.93 -15.88 4.28
CA GLY A 70 -3.32 -16.26 4.53
C GLY A 70 -3.99 -16.94 3.33
N PRO A 71 -5.32 -16.94 3.27
CA PRO A 71 -6.08 -17.57 2.18
C PRO A 71 -5.85 -16.86 0.85
N LYS A 72 -5.82 -17.63 -0.25
CA LYS A 72 -5.73 -17.11 -1.63
C LYS A 72 -7.10 -16.70 -2.17
N GLU A 73 -7.83 -15.95 -1.38
CA GLU A 73 -9.17 -15.44 -1.71
C GLU A 73 -9.35 -14.04 -1.10
N PRO A 74 -10.30 -13.25 -1.58
CA PRO A 74 -10.68 -11.99 -0.93
C PRO A 74 -11.17 -12.24 0.50
N ILE A 75 -10.63 -11.53 1.46
CA ILE A 75 -11.01 -11.62 2.88
C ILE A 75 -11.57 -10.29 3.38
N GLU A 76 -12.40 -10.35 4.42
CA GLU A 76 -12.93 -9.14 5.06
C GLU A 76 -11.80 -8.29 5.65
N LYS A 77 -11.96 -6.96 5.64
CA LYS A 77 -10.92 -6.01 6.06
C LYS A 77 -10.45 -6.23 7.49
N GLU A 78 -11.35 -6.58 8.39
CA GLU A 78 -11.07 -6.84 9.80
C GLU A 78 -10.20 -8.09 9.96
N LEU A 79 -10.53 -9.17 9.24
CA LEU A 79 -9.73 -10.39 9.22
C LEU A 79 -8.36 -10.14 8.57
N ALA A 80 -8.32 -9.33 7.52
CA ALA A 80 -7.08 -8.97 6.82
C ALA A 80 -6.04 -8.35 7.77
N ILE A 81 -6.48 -7.61 8.79
CA ILE A 81 -5.58 -6.95 9.76
C ILE A 81 -4.67 -7.95 10.46
N SER A 82 -5.15 -9.15 10.77
CA SER A 82 -4.37 -10.19 11.47
C SER A 82 -3.18 -10.70 10.65
N TYR A 83 -3.24 -10.57 9.33
CA TYR A 83 -2.17 -11.03 8.44
C TYR A 83 -1.14 -9.92 8.08
N ILE A 84 -1.34 -8.66 8.50
CA ILE A 84 -0.41 -7.57 8.17
C ILE A 84 1.03 -7.85 8.63
N PRO A 85 1.28 -8.36 9.86
CA PRO A 85 2.64 -8.68 10.29
C PRO A 85 3.31 -9.73 9.39
N ALA A 86 2.61 -10.81 9.11
CA ALA A 86 3.13 -11.87 8.23
C ALA A 86 3.34 -11.36 6.79
N PHE A 87 2.46 -10.49 6.30
CA PHE A 87 2.62 -9.84 5.00
C PHE A 87 3.89 -8.97 4.96
N ALA A 88 4.12 -8.16 5.98
CA ALA A 88 5.30 -7.32 6.07
C ALA A 88 6.59 -8.17 6.10
N ASP A 89 6.61 -9.25 6.89
CA ASP A 89 7.75 -10.17 6.96
C ASP A 89 8.04 -10.83 5.60
N GLN A 90 7.00 -11.30 4.90
CA GLN A 90 7.17 -11.91 3.57
C GLN A 90 7.59 -10.87 2.52
N LEU A 91 7.06 -9.65 2.60
CA LEU A 91 7.44 -8.56 1.72
C LEU A 91 8.92 -8.16 1.90
N ILE A 92 9.40 -8.10 3.14
CA ILE A 92 10.82 -7.86 3.44
C ILE A 92 11.69 -9.00 2.88
N ARG A 93 11.27 -10.26 3.05
CA ARG A 93 11.97 -11.41 2.48
C ARG A 93 12.02 -11.36 0.95
N PHE A 94 10.88 -11.03 0.32
CA PHE A 94 10.81 -10.84 -1.12
C PHE A 94 11.80 -9.77 -1.59
N ALA A 95 11.82 -8.60 -0.97
CA ALA A 95 12.73 -7.53 -1.33
C ALA A 95 14.21 -7.96 -1.19
N LYS A 96 14.58 -8.69 -0.12
CA LYS A 96 15.93 -9.21 0.08
C LYS A 96 16.33 -10.30 -0.93
N GLN A 97 15.38 -11.09 -1.42
CA GLN A 97 15.63 -12.10 -2.46
C GLN A 97 15.72 -11.48 -3.86
N GLU A 98 14.92 -10.45 -4.12
CA GLU A 98 14.92 -9.73 -5.40
C GLU A 98 16.18 -8.89 -5.58
N PHE A 99 16.64 -8.24 -4.52
CA PHE A 99 17.77 -7.30 -4.54
C PHE A 99 18.99 -7.91 -3.83
N GLN A 100 19.75 -8.75 -4.56
CA GLN A 100 20.90 -9.45 -3.99
C GLN A 100 22.22 -8.67 -4.08
N SER A 101 22.29 -7.66 -4.94
CA SER A 101 23.51 -6.87 -5.11
C SER A 101 23.61 -5.75 -4.07
N PRO A 102 24.82 -5.46 -3.54
CA PRO A 102 25.02 -4.33 -2.65
C PRO A 102 24.54 -3.00 -3.29
N GLY A 103 23.70 -2.29 -2.58
CA GLY A 103 23.09 -1.04 -3.06
C GLY A 103 21.84 -1.19 -3.91
N ASP A 104 21.44 -2.40 -4.27
CA ASP A 104 20.16 -2.65 -4.89
C ASP A 104 19.07 -2.72 -3.82
N SER A 105 18.02 -1.92 -3.99
CA SER A 105 16.88 -1.85 -3.08
C SER A 105 15.74 -1.05 -3.72
N TYR A 106 14.61 -0.97 -3.06
CA TYR A 106 13.66 0.11 -3.32
C TYR A 106 14.23 1.44 -2.84
N ASP A 107 14.22 2.45 -3.71
CA ASP A 107 14.62 3.82 -3.40
C ASP A 107 13.53 4.56 -2.61
N VAL A 108 12.27 4.15 -2.77
CA VAL A 108 11.09 4.73 -2.10
C VAL A 108 10.05 3.65 -1.86
N VAL A 109 9.46 3.65 -0.67
CA VAL A 109 8.26 2.87 -0.34
C VAL A 109 7.08 3.83 -0.26
N HIS A 110 6.12 3.72 -1.19
CA HIS A 110 4.89 4.49 -1.20
C HIS A 110 3.70 3.59 -0.84
N SER A 111 3.09 3.87 0.27
CA SER A 111 2.03 3.04 0.83
C SER A 111 0.66 3.69 0.72
N HIS A 112 -0.35 2.88 0.43
CA HIS A 112 -1.72 3.30 0.23
C HIS A 112 -2.63 2.73 1.30
N TYR A 113 -3.43 3.61 1.92
CA TYR A 113 -4.33 3.28 3.02
C TYR A 113 -3.57 2.81 4.29
N TRP A 114 -4.19 2.92 5.44
CA TRP A 114 -3.53 2.65 6.73
C TRP A 114 -2.99 1.22 6.88
N GLN A 115 -3.64 0.22 6.26
CA GLN A 115 -3.17 -1.18 6.30
C GLN A 115 -1.92 -1.37 5.44
N GLY A 116 -1.90 -0.80 4.23
CA GLY A 116 -0.71 -0.77 3.38
C GLY A 116 0.42 0.03 4.02
N ALA A 117 0.09 1.17 4.65
CA ALA A 117 1.06 1.98 5.36
C ALA A 117 1.68 1.27 6.56
N GLN A 118 0.96 0.37 7.24
CA GLN A 118 1.54 -0.43 8.32
C GLN A 118 2.62 -1.39 7.81
N ALA A 119 2.37 -2.09 6.72
CA ALA A 119 3.35 -2.99 6.12
C ALA A 119 4.51 -2.23 5.46
N GLY A 120 4.20 -1.16 4.72
CA GLY A 120 5.21 -0.35 4.05
C GLY A 120 6.15 0.36 5.01
N MET A 121 5.67 0.80 6.17
CA MET A 121 6.52 1.37 7.22
C MET A 121 7.58 0.37 7.70
N LEU A 122 7.20 -0.91 7.88
CA LEU A 122 8.14 -1.95 8.28
C LEU A 122 9.16 -2.26 7.17
N LEU A 123 8.70 -2.32 5.92
CA LEU A 123 9.60 -2.48 4.76
C LEU A 123 10.58 -1.31 4.67
N ALA A 124 10.10 -0.09 4.74
CA ALA A 124 10.93 1.12 4.64
C ALA A 124 11.98 1.18 5.74
N GLN A 125 11.61 0.81 6.97
CA GLN A 125 12.54 0.72 8.10
C GLN A 125 13.64 -0.33 7.88
N ASP A 126 13.30 -1.53 7.41
CA ASP A 126 14.27 -2.60 7.13
C ASP A 126 15.24 -2.20 6.01
N LEU A 127 14.73 -1.59 4.95
CA LEU A 127 15.52 -1.15 3.80
C LEU A 127 16.23 0.20 4.01
N LYS A 128 15.91 0.95 5.07
CA LYS A 128 16.33 2.34 5.29
C LYS A 128 15.95 3.27 4.12
N ALA A 129 14.83 2.99 3.49
CA ALA A 129 14.29 3.76 2.39
C ALA A 129 13.27 4.80 2.89
N PRO A 130 13.13 5.95 2.23
CA PRO A 130 12.06 6.90 2.52
C PRO A 130 10.67 6.26 2.41
N HIS A 131 9.79 6.58 3.37
CA HIS A 131 8.41 6.13 3.40
C HIS A 131 7.44 7.26 3.08
N VAL A 132 6.70 7.12 1.99
CA VAL A 132 5.63 8.02 1.58
C VAL A 132 4.28 7.36 1.87
N VAL A 133 3.31 8.09 2.39
CA VAL A 133 1.98 7.57 2.70
C VAL A 133 0.90 8.39 2.02
N MET A 134 -0.09 7.72 1.43
CA MET A 134 -1.36 8.32 1.04
C MET A 134 -2.50 7.53 1.67
N PHE A 135 -3.26 8.18 2.55
CA PHE A 135 -4.35 7.49 3.28
C PHE A 135 -5.60 7.27 2.44
N HIS A 136 -5.82 8.04 1.38
CA HIS A 136 -7.02 8.08 0.52
C HIS A 136 -8.30 8.49 1.26
N THR A 137 -8.42 8.12 2.52
CA THR A 137 -9.47 8.58 3.45
C THR A 137 -8.96 8.42 4.87
N LEU A 138 -9.19 9.40 5.72
CA LEU A 138 -8.88 9.34 7.14
C LEU A 138 -10.07 8.83 7.94
N GLY A 139 -9.84 7.93 8.90
CA GLY A 139 -10.88 7.38 9.77
C GLY A 139 -11.59 8.47 10.57
N GLU A 140 -10.83 9.44 11.11
CA GLU A 140 -11.40 10.56 11.84
C GLU A 140 -12.29 11.45 10.96
N ALA A 141 -11.90 11.69 9.70
CA ALA A 141 -12.73 12.44 8.75
C ALA A 141 -14.04 11.73 8.43
N LYS A 142 -13.98 10.38 8.28
CA LYS A 142 -15.20 9.57 8.07
C LYS A 142 -16.12 9.60 9.27
N ASN A 143 -15.60 9.52 10.49
CA ASN A 143 -16.40 9.62 11.71
C ASN A 143 -17.10 10.97 11.85
N ARG A 144 -16.45 12.06 11.44
CA ARG A 144 -17.07 13.40 11.43
C ARG A 144 -18.16 13.53 10.37
N ALA A 145 -18.00 12.86 9.22
CA ALA A 145 -18.95 12.95 8.11
C ALA A 145 -20.16 12.01 8.24
N ARG A 146 -20.02 10.90 8.98
CA ARG A 146 -21.05 9.85 9.10
C ARG A 146 -21.22 9.45 10.57
N ALA A 147 -22.18 10.08 11.25
CA ALA A 147 -22.45 9.79 12.66
C ALA A 147 -22.97 8.35 12.93
N SER A 148 -23.43 7.63 11.91
CA SER A 148 -24.00 6.27 12.04
C SER A 148 -23.00 5.12 11.87
N GLU A 149 -21.81 5.40 11.35
CA GLU A 149 -20.77 4.39 11.11
C GLU A 149 -19.44 4.89 11.68
N SER A 150 -19.03 4.39 12.85
CA SER A 150 -17.73 4.76 13.40
C SER A 150 -16.63 3.86 12.88
N GLU A 151 -15.57 4.46 12.36
CA GLU A 151 -14.34 3.73 12.05
C GLU A 151 -13.67 3.26 13.36
N PRO A 152 -13.07 2.07 13.39
CA PRO A 152 -12.44 1.54 14.59
C PRO A 152 -11.36 2.48 15.15
N GLU A 153 -11.32 2.66 16.46
CA GLU A 153 -10.31 3.47 17.14
C GLU A 153 -8.88 3.03 16.80
N ARG A 154 -8.68 1.72 16.63
CA ARG A 154 -7.41 1.14 16.17
C ARG A 154 -6.93 1.76 14.87
N ARG A 155 -7.84 1.99 13.89
CA ARG A 155 -7.50 2.64 12.61
C ARG A 155 -7.00 4.06 12.84
N ILE A 156 -7.74 4.87 13.58
CA ILE A 156 -7.40 6.27 13.86
C ILE A 156 -6.04 6.37 14.58
N LYS A 157 -5.83 5.51 15.58
CA LYS A 157 -4.55 5.44 16.30
C LYS A 157 -3.39 5.07 15.37
N MET A 158 -3.61 4.11 14.47
CA MET A 158 -2.57 3.67 13.54
C MET A 158 -2.27 4.75 12.49
N GLU A 159 -3.29 5.41 11.94
CA GLU A 159 -3.12 6.53 11.00
C GLU A 159 -2.27 7.66 11.63
N ARG A 160 -2.50 8.00 12.89
CA ARG A 160 -1.69 8.99 13.62
C ARG A 160 -0.23 8.56 13.78
N ILE A 161 0.01 7.30 14.14
CA ILE A 161 1.38 6.76 14.24
C ILE A 161 2.10 6.82 12.89
N GLN A 162 1.42 6.43 11.82
CA GLN A 162 1.97 6.40 10.47
C GLN A 162 2.24 7.81 9.95
N ALA A 163 1.32 8.75 10.18
CA ALA A 163 1.51 10.14 9.78
C ALA A 163 2.74 10.78 10.46
N ASN A 164 2.98 10.45 11.74
CA ASN A 164 4.14 10.96 12.47
C ASN A 164 5.47 10.30 12.08
N LYS A 165 5.43 9.11 11.47
CA LYS A 165 6.64 8.34 11.11
C LYS A 165 6.97 8.38 9.61
N ALA A 166 6.04 8.80 8.77
CA ALA A 166 6.26 8.92 7.34
C ALA A 166 7.21 10.09 7.04
N ASP A 167 8.08 9.93 6.06
CA ASP A 167 8.96 11.00 5.57
C ASP A 167 8.18 12.02 4.75
N ALA A 168 7.08 11.57 4.10
CA ALA A 168 6.16 12.44 3.39
C ALA A 168 4.74 11.87 3.35
N ILE A 169 3.74 12.75 3.28
CA ILE A 169 2.33 12.39 3.11
C ILE A 169 1.79 13.04 1.85
N VAL A 170 1.21 12.23 0.98
CA VAL A 170 0.47 12.70 -0.20
C VAL A 170 -0.99 12.87 0.19
N VAL A 171 -1.56 14.03 -0.12
CA VAL A 171 -2.96 14.35 0.15
C VAL A 171 -3.71 14.70 -1.12
N ALA A 172 -4.98 14.29 -1.21
CA ALA A 172 -5.82 14.54 -2.37
C ALA A 172 -6.42 15.96 -2.38
N SER A 173 -6.45 16.65 -1.22
CA SER A 173 -7.10 17.95 -1.10
C SER A 173 -6.49 18.81 0.01
N SER A 174 -6.72 20.12 -0.07
CA SER A 174 -6.37 21.08 1.00
C SER A 174 -7.11 20.79 2.31
N HIS A 175 -8.33 20.24 2.21
CA HIS A 175 -9.11 19.84 3.37
C HIS A 175 -8.42 18.67 4.13
N GLU A 176 -8.01 17.62 3.41
CA GLU A 176 -7.26 16.50 3.99
C GLU A 176 -5.94 16.96 4.62
N ARG A 177 -5.24 17.89 3.95
CA ARG A 177 -4.04 18.51 4.50
C ARG A 177 -4.27 19.18 5.86
N GLY A 178 -5.38 19.92 5.99
CA GLY A 178 -5.75 20.58 7.26
C GLY A 178 -6.09 19.60 8.40
N LEU A 179 -6.48 18.36 8.09
CA LEU A 179 -6.75 17.32 9.09
C LEU A 179 -5.48 16.64 9.60
N LEU A 180 -4.36 16.77 8.89
CA LEU A 180 -3.08 16.15 9.21
C LEU A 180 -2.07 17.12 9.86
N GLN A 181 -2.43 18.38 9.97
CA GLN A 181 -1.68 19.43 10.68
C GLN A 181 -2.15 19.56 12.13
#